data_374c28893222cc13017c7bf903fc77a4
#
_entry.id   374c28893222cc13017c7bf903fc77a4
#
_cell.length_a   1.000
_cell.length_b   1.000
_cell.length_c   1.000
_cell.angle_alpha   90.00
_cell.angle_beta   90.00
_cell.angle_gamma   90.00
#
_symmetry.space_group_name_H-M   'P 1'
#
loop_
_entity.id
_entity.type
_entity.pdbx_description
1 polymer ?
#
loop_
_entity_poly.entity_id
_entity_poly.type
_entity_poly.pdbx_seq_one_letter_code
_entity_poly.pdbx_strand_id
1 'polypeptide(L)'
;MKVMKFGGTSVGSVDSILKVKQIVEAAEEPVIVVVSALGGITDKLINTSQMAANGDAEYEKEYREIVNRHIEMVYTVIPAGEGRTVLLDKVNELLSELKDIFQGIYLIKDLSSKTSATIVSYGERLSSIIAATLIKGAVWYLSLIHISEPT
;
A
#
# COMPACT_ATOMS: atom_id res chain seq x y z
N MET A 1 24.63 -7.14 4.40
CA MET A 1 23.20 -6.94 4.19
C MET A 1 22.96 -5.78 3.24
N LYS A 2 22.06 -5.95 2.31
CA LYS A 2 21.78 -4.97 1.28
C LYS A 2 20.36 -4.42 1.43
N VAL A 3 20.17 -3.14 1.14
CA VAL A 3 18.84 -2.52 1.12
C VAL A 3 18.48 -2.27 -0.35
N MET A 4 17.31 -2.77 -0.75
CA MET A 4 16.77 -2.55 -2.09
C MET A 4 15.50 -1.74 -2.00
N LYS A 5 15.45 -0.63 -2.74
CA LYS A 5 14.28 0.25 -2.79
C LYS A 5 13.65 0.18 -4.18
N PHE A 6 12.36 -0.05 -4.21
CA PHE A 6 11.61 -0.13 -5.45
C PHE A 6 10.53 0.95 -5.46
N GLY A 7 10.64 1.86 -6.42
CA GLY A 7 9.71 2.98 -6.56
C GLY A 7 8.36 2.57 -7.16
N GLY A 8 7.47 3.56 -7.31
CA GLY A 8 6.12 3.33 -7.82
C GLY A 8 6.05 2.70 -9.20
N THR A 9 7.03 3.00 -10.08
CA THR A 9 7.09 2.36 -11.39
C THR A 9 7.47 0.89 -11.30
N SER A 10 8.28 0.51 -10.30
CA SER A 10 8.69 -0.88 -10.09
C SER A 10 7.60 -1.73 -9.46
N VAL A 11 6.64 -1.12 -8.76
CA VAL A 11 5.50 -1.83 -8.17
C VAL A 11 4.19 -1.35 -8.77
N GLY A 12 4.25 -0.69 -9.92
CA GLY A 12 3.08 -0.08 -10.54
C GLY A 12 2.19 -1.05 -11.28
N SER A 13 2.70 -2.20 -11.67
CA SER A 13 1.96 -3.19 -12.45
C SER A 13 2.30 -4.60 -11.99
N VAL A 14 1.50 -5.57 -12.43
CA VAL A 14 1.75 -6.99 -12.14
C VAL A 14 3.13 -7.41 -12.65
N ASP A 15 3.47 -7.06 -13.89
CA ASP A 15 4.76 -7.44 -14.47
C ASP A 15 5.91 -6.84 -13.68
N SER A 16 5.79 -5.59 -13.27
CA SER A 16 6.85 -4.90 -12.51
C SER A 16 7.06 -5.55 -11.14
N ILE A 17 5.98 -5.86 -10.42
CA ILE A 17 6.10 -6.44 -9.08
C ILE A 17 6.65 -7.87 -9.14
N LEU A 18 6.35 -8.62 -10.21
CA LEU A 18 6.92 -9.94 -10.41
C LEU A 18 8.42 -9.86 -10.68
N LYS A 19 8.89 -8.82 -11.36
CA LYS A 19 10.33 -8.58 -11.55
C LYS A 19 11.03 -8.27 -10.23
N VAL A 20 10.38 -7.50 -9.35
CA VAL A 20 10.90 -7.24 -8.00
C VAL A 20 11.10 -8.57 -7.26
N LYS A 21 10.12 -9.46 -7.32
CA LYS A 21 10.21 -10.79 -6.73
C LYS A 21 11.43 -11.55 -7.25
N GLN A 22 11.64 -11.57 -8.57
CA GLN A 22 12.78 -12.25 -9.17
C GLN A 22 14.12 -11.67 -8.71
N ILE A 23 14.23 -10.35 -8.67
CA ILE A 23 15.45 -9.66 -8.23
C ILE A 23 15.78 -10.01 -6.79
N VAL A 24 14.79 -9.95 -5.92
CA VAL A 24 15.00 -10.20 -4.48
C VAL A 24 15.34 -11.66 -4.23
N GLU A 25 14.63 -12.59 -4.88
CA GLU A 25 14.87 -14.03 -4.68
C GLU A 25 16.21 -14.49 -5.27
N ALA A 26 16.74 -13.75 -6.24
CA ALA A 26 18.05 -14.06 -6.81
C ALA A 26 19.22 -13.51 -5.97
N ALA A 27 18.96 -12.69 -4.97
CA ALA A 27 20.00 -12.12 -4.12
C ALA A 27 20.67 -13.20 -3.29
N GLU A 28 22.00 -13.17 -3.25
CA GLU A 28 22.79 -14.18 -2.54
C GLU A 28 22.99 -13.85 -1.06
N GLU A 29 22.63 -12.65 -0.65
CA GLU A 29 22.75 -12.22 0.74
C GLU A 29 21.42 -11.72 1.26
N PRO A 30 21.23 -11.64 2.58
CA PRO A 30 20.01 -11.07 3.14
C PRO A 30 19.78 -9.65 2.67
N VAL A 31 18.54 -9.33 2.33
CA VAL A 31 18.17 -7.99 1.86
C VAL A 31 17.00 -7.45 2.64
N ILE A 32 16.98 -6.14 2.81
CA ILE A 32 15.82 -5.40 3.29
C ILE A 32 15.18 -4.77 2.06
N VAL A 33 13.91 -5.07 1.85
CA VAL A 33 13.17 -4.56 0.69
C VAL A 33 12.25 -3.45 1.13
N VAL A 34 12.36 -2.30 0.48
CA VAL A 34 11.47 -1.16 0.70
C VAL A 34 10.74 -0.88 -0.59
N VAL A 35 9.43 -0.83 -0.55
CA VAL A 35 8.61 -0.57 -1.74
C VAL A 35 7.76 0.68 -1.53
N SER A 36 7.52 1.40 -2.62
CA SER A 36 6.57 2.51 -2.63
C SER A 36 5.15 1.96 -2.81
N ALA A 37 4.15 2.83 -2.67
CA ALA A 37 2.78 2.48 -3.02
C ALA A 37 2.70 2.01 -4.48
N LEU A 38 1.66 1.24 -4.80
CA LEU A 38 1.39 0.85 -6.18
C LEU A 38 1.26 2.10 -7.06
N GLY A 39 1.62 1.96 -8.33
CA GLY A 39 1.65 3.10 -9.24
C GLY A 39 0.35 3.90 -9.27
N GLY A 40 0.45 5.21 -9.07
CA GLY A 40 -0.69 6.13 -9.04
C GLY A 40 -1.46 6.18 -7.72
N ILE A 41 -1.19 5.29 -6.78
CA ILE A 41 -1.95 5.22 -5.52
C ILE A 41 -1.65 6.41 -4.60
N THR A 42 -0.41 6.87 -4.53
CA THR A 42 -0.08 8.02 -3.69
C THR A 42 -0.91 9.23 -4.09
N ASP A 43 -0.96 9.56 -5.38
CA ASP A 43 -1.74 10.69 -5.87
C ASP A 43 -3.23 10.48 -5.63
N LYS A 44 -3.70 9.25 -5.79
CA LYS A 44 -5.11 8.93 -5.57
C LYS A 44 -5.49 9.08 -4.10
N LEU A 45 -4.64 8.68 -3.19
CA LEU A 45 -4.85 8.85 -1.75
C LEU A 45 -4.93 10.34 -1.39
N ILE A 46 -4.02 11.15 -1.92
CA ILE A 46 -4.01 12.59 -1.69
C ILE A 46 -5.28 13.22 -2.23
N ASN A 47 -5.65 12.90 -3.47
CA ASN A 47 -6.83 13.45 -4.10
C ASN A 47 -8.11 13.07 -3.34
N THR A 48 -8.22 11.81 -2.95
CA THR A 48 -9.38 11.32 -2.20
C THR A 48 -9.53 12.02 -0.85
N SER A 49 -8.40 12.24 -0.15
CA SER A 49 -8.42 12.95 1.13
C SER A 49 -8.87 14.41 0.96
N GLN A 50 -8.46 15.07 -0.11
CA GLN A 50 -8.87 16.44 -0.40
C GLN A 50 -10.36 16.52 -0.74
N MET A 51 -10.87 15.55 -1.50
CA MET A 51 -12.30 15.47 -1.80
C MET A 51 -13.11 15.31 -0.52
N ALA A 52 -12.69 14.41 0.35
CA ALA A 52 -13.37 14.21 1.63
C ALA A 52 -13.36 15.49 2.48
N ALA A 53 -12.21 16.16 2.57
CA ALA A 53 -12.07 17.40 3.32
C ALA A 53 -12.95 18.52 2.76
N ASN A 54 -13.21 18.51 1.46
CA ASN A 54 -14.08 19.48 0.81
C ASN A 54 -15.58 19.12 0.92
N GLY A 55 -15.91 18.02 1.58
CA GLY A 55 -17.29 17.58 1.70
C GLY A 55 -17.85 16.95 0.43
N ASP A 56 -16.99 16.51 -0.48
CA ASP A 56 -17.40 15.89 -1.74
C ASP A 56 -17.65 14.40 -1.51
N ALA A 57 -18.90 13.98 -1.57
CA ALA A 57 -19.29 12.60 -1.34
C ALA A 57 -18.74 11.63 -2.37
N GLU A 58 -18.27 12.10 -3.51
CA GLU A 58 -17.64 11.27 -4.53
C GLU A 58 -16.31 10.67 -4.07
N TYR A 59 -15.80 11.10 -2.92
CA TYR A 59 -14.61 10.47 -2.36
C TYR A 59 -14.81 8.95 -2.15
N GLU A 60 -16.05 8.52 -1.89
CA GLU A 60 -16.35 7.11 -1.69
C GLU A 60 -16.08 6.28 -2.95
N LYS A 61 -16.35 6.85 -4.11
CA LYS A 61 -16.05 6.19 -5.38
C LYS A 61 -14.54 6.02 -5.55
N GLU A 62 -13.79 7.07 -5.24
CA GLU A 62 -12.32 7.03 -5.31
C GLU A 62 -11.76 6.01 -4.32
N TYR A 63 -12.33 5.95 -3.12
CA TYR A 63 -11.94 4.93 -2.15
C TYR A 63 -12.16 3.52 -2.69
N ARG A 64 -13.32 3.26 -3.32
CA ARG A 64 -13.59 1.94 -3.90
C ARG A 64 -12.59 1.57 -4.99
N GLU A 65 -12.13 2.54 -5.76
CA GLU A 65 -11.09 2.29 -6.78
C GLU A 65 -9.76 1.93 -6.13
N ILE A 66 -9.43 2.53 -5.00
CA ILE A 66 -8.24 2.16 -4.22
C ILE A 66 -8.36 0.71 -3.73
N VAL A 67 -9.52 0.35 -3.19
CA VAL A 67 -9.78 -1.03 -2.75
C VAL A 67 -9.63 -2.01 -3.91
N ASN A 68 -10.28 -1.73 -5.01
CA ASN A 68 -10.26 -2.62 -6.18
C ASN A 68 -8.83 -2.82 -6.70
N ARG A 69 -8.05 -1.74 -6.77
CA ARG A 69 -6.68 -1.81 -7.25
C ARG A 69 -5.83 -2.78 -6.43
N HIS A 70 -5.97 -2.74 -5.11
CA HIS A 70 -5.20 -3.61 -4.24
C HIS A 70 -5.72 -5.05 -4.25
N ILE A 71 -7.03 -5.24 -4.22
CA ILE A 71 -7.63 -6.57 -4.24
C ILE A 71 -7.33 -7.28 -5.55
N GLU A 72 -7.43 -6.59 -6.68
CA GLU A 72 -7.08 -7.16 -7.98
C GLU A 72 -5.62 -7.57 -8.04
N MET A 73 -4.72 -6.75 -7.48
CA MET A 73 -3.31 -7.09 -7.43
C MET A 73 -3.09 -8.39 -6.65
N VAL A 74 -3.72 -8.52 -5.48
CA VAL A 74 -3.59 -9.73 -4.66
C VAL A 74 -4.07 -10.96 -5.44
N TYR A 75 -5.23 -10.90 -6.05
CA TYR A 75 -5.78 -12.05 -6.79
C TYR A 75 -4.93 -12.40 -8.02
N THR A 76 -4.25 -11.44 -8.59
CA THR A 76 -3.43 -11.67 -9.78
C THR A 76 -2.08 -12.28 -9.44
N VAL A 77 -1.42 -11.83 -8.38
CA VAL A 77 -0.04 -12.22 -8.10
C VAL A 77 0.12 -13.28 -7.02
N ILE A 78 -0.88 -13.46 -6.16
CA ILE A 78 -0.82 -14.45 -5.08
C ILE A 78 -1.75 -15.61 -5.42
N PRO A 79 -1.23 -16.84 -5.51
CA PRO A 79 -2.06 -17.99 -5.84
C PRO A 79 -3.10 -18.29 -4.75
N ALA A 80 -4.19 -18.94 -5.13
CA ALA A 80 -5.22 -19.35 -4.19
C ALA A 80 -4.62 -20.25 -3.11
N GLY A 81 -5.05 -20.06 -1.87
CA GLY A 81 -4.57 -20.83 -0.74
C GLY A 81 -4.59 -20.02 0.55
N GLU A 82 -4.05 -20.61 1.59
CA GLU A 82 -4.05 -20.01 2.92
C GLU A 82 -3.27 -18.67 2.95
N GLY A 83 -2.15 -18.62 2.24
CA GLY A 83 -1.35 -17.39 2.18
C GLY A 83 -2.14 -16.21 1.62
N ARG A 84 -2.93 -16.43 0.57
CA ARG A 84 -3.77 -15.38 0.01
C ARG A 84 -4.88 -14.99 0.98
N THR A 85 -5.49 -15.94 1.67
CA THR A 85 -6.54 -15.67 2.64
C THR A 85 -6.01 -14.81 3.78
N VAL A 86 -4.86 -15.15 4.34
CA VAL A 86 -4.22 -14.36 5.41
C VAL A 86 -3.88 -12.95 4.92
N LEU A 87 -3.33 -12.84 3.70
CA LEU A 87 -3.00 -11.55 3.13
C LEU A 87 -4.25 -10.69 2.93
N LEU A 88 -5.33 -11.27 2.40
CA LEU A 88 -6.57 -10.53 2.18
C LEU A 88 -7.14 -9.99 3.50
N ASP A 89 -7.05 -10.76 4.59
CA ASP A 89 -7.50 -10.30 5.88
C ASP A 89 -6.73 -9.06 6.32
N LYS A 90 -5.41 -9.06 6.15
CA LYS A 90 -4.56 -7.92 6.51
C LYS A 90 -4.79 -6.71 5.60
N VAL A 91 -4.93 -6.95 4.31
CA VAL A 91 -5.22 -5.88 3.34
C VAL A 91 -6.57 -5.24 3.67
N ASN A 92 -7.58 -6.05 3.93
CA ASN A 92 -8.91 -5.54 4.26
C ASN A 92 -8.91 -4.77 5.58
N GLU A 93 -8.11 -5.19 6.55
CA GLU A 93 -7.96 -4.47 7.81
C GLU A 93 -7.38 -3.07 7.58
N LEU A 94 -6.32 -2.97 6.79
CA LEU A 94 -5.71 -1.68 6.45
C LEU A 94 -6.68 -0.80 5.66
N LEU A 95 -7.40 -1.37 4.70
CA LEU A 95 -8.37 -0.62 3.90
C LEU A 95 -9.55 -0.14 4.75
N SER A 96 -9.96 -0.93 5.74
CA SER A 96 -11.02 -0.54 6.66
C SER A 96 -10.60 0.63 7.54
N GLU A 97 -9.37 0.62 8.04
CA GLU A 97 -8.82 1.75 8.80
C GLU A 97 -8.79 3.01 7.96
N LEU A 98 -8.36 2.89 6.72
CA LEU A 98 -8.31 4.00 5.78
C LEU A 98 -9.70 4.56 5.51
N LYS A 99 -10.69 3.69 5.36
CA LYS A 99 -12.08 4.10 5.18
C LYS A 99 -12.56 4.95 6.36
N ASP A 100 -12.25 4.53 7.56
CA ASP A 100 -12.64 5.26 8.77
C ASP A 100 -12.01 6.64 8.81
N ILE A 101 -10.74 6.74 8.40
CA ILE A 101 -10.03 8.03 8.34
C ILE A 101 -10.69 8.95 7.33
N PHE A 102 -10.97 8.47 6.12
CA PHE A 102 -11.64 9.28 5.10
C PHE A 102 -13.03 9.74 5.57
N GLN A 103 -13.77 8.85 6.21
CA GLN A 103 -15.10 9.20 6.73
C GLN A 103 -15.00 10.28 7.81
N GLY A 104 -14.01 10.17 8.68
CA GLY A 104 -13.77 11.20 9.70
C GLY A 104 -13.47 12.56 9.08
N ILE A 105 -12.60 12.58 8.08
CA ILE A 105 -12.27 13.82 7.36
C ILE A 105 -13.51 14.41 6.68
N TYR A 106 -14.31 13.57 6.07
CA TYR A 106 -15.53 13.99 5.39
C TYR A 106 -16.52 14.64 6.39
N LEU A 107 -16.62 14.06 7.59
CA LEU A 107 -17.54 14.57 8.61
C LEU A 107 -17.07 15.89 9.21
N ILE A 108 -15.78 16.03 9.49
CA ILE A 108 -15.24 17.26 10.11
C ILE A 108 -14.80 18.31 9.09
N LYS A 109 -14.63 17.91 7.83
CA LYS A 109 -14.19 18.78 6.73
C LYS A 109 -12.87 19.48 7.03
N ASP A 110 -11.94 18.73 7.60
CA ASP A 110 -10.61 19.23 7.95
C ASP A 110 -9.56 18.18 7.67
N LEU A 111 -8.44 18.58 7.10
CA LEU A 111 -7.34 17.69 6.74
C LEU A 111 -6.02 18.33 7.18
N SER A 112 -5.45 17.83 8.27
CA SER A 112 -4.16 18.30 8.74
C SER A 112 -3.03 17.65 7.94
N SER A 113 -1.84 18.28 7.99
CA SER A 113 -0.64 17.72 7.38
C SER A 113 -0.31 16.33 7.96
N LYS A 114 -0.50 16.17 9.25
CA LYS A 114 -0.26 14.88 9.92
C LYS A 114 -1.19 13.80 9.42
N THR A 115 -2.48 14.11 9.30
CA THR A 115 -3.48 13.16 8.80
C THR A 115 -3.18 12.82 7.33
N SER A 116 -2.81 13.81 6.54
CA SER A 116 -2.44 13.59 5.14
C SER A 116 -1.25 12.63 5.02
N ALA A 117 -0.21 12.83 5.84
CA ALA A 117 0.95 11.94 5.86
C ALA A 117 0.56 10.51 6.28
N THR A 118 -0.32 10.39 7.26
CA THR A 118 -0.84 9.09 7.70
C THR A 118 -1.55 8.37 6.56
N ILE A 119 -2.42 9.08 5.84
CA ILE A 119 -3.16 8.51 4.70
C ILE A 119 -2.19 7.99 3.63
N VAL A 120 -1.21 8.81 3.27
CA VAL A 120 -0.22 8.42 2.25
C VAL A 120 0.55 7.17 2.68
N SER A 121 0.84 7.03 3.97
CA SER A 121 1.55 5.86 4.48
C SER A 121 0.80 4.54 4.26
N TYR A 122 -0.53 4.57 4.17
CA TYR A 122 -1.30 3.36 3.89
C TYR A 122 -0.96 2.77 2.52
N GLY A 123 -0.65 3.62 1.54
CA GLY A 123 -0.24 3.13 0.22
C GLY A 123 1.01 2.27 0.30
N GLU A 124 2.02 2.73 1.01
CA GLU A 124 3.26 1.98 1.19
C GLU A 124 3.06 0.72 2.04
N ARG A 125 2.24 0.82 3.07
CA ARG A 125 1.93 -0.34 3.94
C ARG A 125 1.21 -1.43 3.15
N LEU A 126 0.25 -1.06 2.32
CA LEU A 126 -0.48 -2.01 1.48
C LEU A 126 0.44 -2.69 0.47
N SER A 127 1.24 -1.92 -0.27
CA SER A 127 2.15 -2.52 -1.25
C SER A 127 3.21 -3.38 -0.59
N SER A 128 3.71 -2.99 0.58
CA SER A 128 4.75 -3.74 1.27
C SER A 128 4.25 -5.09 1.79
N ILE A 129 3.01 -5.16 2.29
CA ILE A 129 2.48 -6.44 2.76
C ILE A 129 2.18 -7.39 1.60
N ILE A 130 1.76 -6.85 0.46
CA ILE A 130 1.57 -7.65 -0.75
C ILE A 130 2.92 -8.19 -1.23
N ALA A 131 3.93 -7.33 -1.31
CA ALA A 131 5.28 -7.73 -1.73
C ALA A 131 5.88 -8.77 -0.78
N ALA A 132 5.71 -8.61 0.52
CA ALA A 132 6.22 -9.55 1.51
C ALA A 132 5.59 -10.94 1.36
N THR A 133 4.30 -11.00 1.04
CA THR A 133 3.62 -12.27 0.81
C THR A 133 4.07 -12.91 -0.50
N LEU A 134 4.31 -12.09 -1.52
CA LEU A 134 4.74 -12.56 -2.84
C LEU A 134 6.17 -13.10 -2.81
N ILE A 135 7.07 -12.46 -2.05
CA ILE A 135 8.48 -12.83 -2.01
C ILE A 135 8.67 -13.99 -1.04
N LYS A 136 9.20 -15.09 -1.56
CA LYS A 136 9.41 -16.29 -0.79
C LYS A 136 10.41 -16.04 0.35
N GLY A 137 10.00 -16.40 1.58
CA GLY A 137 10.85 -16.24 2.75
C GLY A 137 10.89 -14.84 3.32
N ALA A 138 10.13 -13.91 2.78
CA ALA A 138 10.08 -12.56 3.29
C ALA A 138 9.23 -12.48 4.56
N VAL A 139 9.63 -11.58 5.46
CA VAL A 139 8.88 -11.23 6.65
C VAL A 139 8.50 -9.76 6.55
N TRP A 140 7.22 -9.48 6.74
CA TRP A 140 6.76 -8.11 6.70
C TRP A 140 6.94 -7.44 8.06
N TYR A 141 7.61 -6.30 8.04
CA TYR A 141 7.72 -5.47 9.22
C TYR A 141 6.87 -4.22 9.02
N LEU A 142 5.93 -3.99 9.92
CA LEU A 142 5.23 -2.73 9.96
C LEU A 142 6.22 -1.69 10.43
N SER A 143 6.66 -0.89 9.51
CA SER A 143 7.73 0.02 9.78
C SER A 143 7.22 1.44 9.89
N LEU A 144 6.56 1.72 10.99
CA LEU A 144 6.21 3.10 11.33
C LEU A 144 7.46 3.96 11.50
N ILE A 145 8.56 3.33 11.86
CA ILE A 145 9.85 3.98 11.99
C ILE A 145 10.32 4.52 10.65
N HIS A 146 10.16 3.76 9.57
CA HIS A 146 10.58 4.20 8.25
C HIS A 146 9.74 5.36 7.72
N ILE A 147 8.48 5.40 8.10
CA ILE A 147 7.56 6.47 7.70
C ILE A 147 7.99 7.79 8.31
N SER A 148 8.48 7.75 9.52
CA SER A 148 8.89 8.95 10.25
C SER A 148 10.32 9.36 9.93
N GLU A 149 11.08 8.56 9.22
CA GLU A 149 12.46 8.87 8.92
C GLU A 149 12.55 9.90 7.82
N PRO A 150 13.05 11.09 8.14
CA PRO A 150 13.35 12.07 7.11
C PRO A 150 14.62 11.63 6.45
N THR A 151 14.57 11.30 5.29
CA THR A 151 15.81 10.98 4.60
C THR A 151 16.36 12.16 3.89
#